data_448b219781cc419c8b7c1a5628913e88
#
_entry.id   448b219781cc419c8b7c1a5628913e88
#
_cell.length_a   1.000
_cell.length_b   1.000
_cell.length_c   1.000
_cell.angle_alpha   90.00
_cell.angle_beta   90.00
_cell.angle_gamma   90.00
#
_symmetry.space_group_name_H-M   'P 1'
#
loop_
_entity.id
_entity.type
_entity.pdbx_description
1 polymer ?
#
loop_
_entity_poly.entity_id
_entity_poly.type
_entity_poly.pdbx_seq_one_letter_code
_entity_poly.pdbx_strand_id
1 'polypeptide(L)'
;MGLNELYSQRFVGEGLTFDDVLLVPAESDVLPADVDLSTQLTKRIRLNVPVMSAAMDTVTEYRMAIAIAREGGIGVIHKNMSIDTQAEQVDMVKRSENGVITNPFSLGADNTLGDADALMAKFRISGVPIVDTDGRLIGIITNRDMKFETDMSRRIDEVMTKNDLITGLEGTTLDEAKAILQKNRIEKLPIVDKDYRLKGLITIKDIEKVLKYPNSAKDAAGRLLCAAAIGVTADVLDRSGALIDAGADVLVLDSAHGHSANIMRSVARVKERFPDIQLIAGNIATPEAAEALIRAGADCVKVGIGPGSICTTRVVAGIGVPQVTAIMQCAEVADKYGIPVIADGGIKYSGDIVKAIAAGGKVVMMGSMLAGCDEAPGETEVYQGRQFKVYRGMGSLGAMQKGSRDRYFQQNNKKLVPEGVEGRVPYKGAVSETIYQMMGGLRSGMGYCGAHNIEELRTRSKFVRITSAGLKESHPHDIYITKEAPNYTMNP
;
A
#
# COMPACT_ATOMS: atom_id res chain seq x y z
N MET A 1 -45.10 8.70 23.02
CA MET A 1 -44.27 8.59 21.83
C MET A 1 -44.90 7.55 20.93
N GLY A 2 -45.40 7.93 19.75
CA GLY A 2 -46.07 6.99 18.84
C GLY A 2 -45.00 6.08 18.15
N LEU A 3 -45.44 4.89 17.67
CA LEU A 3 -44.58 3.93 16.97
C LEU A 3 -43.80 4.58 15.79
N ASN A 4 -44.45 5.47 15.04
CA ASN A 4 -43.82 6.20 13.91
C ASN A 4 -42.76 7.20 14.36
N GLU A 5 -42.94 7.84 15.51
CA GLU A 5 -42.00 8.77 16.10
C GLU A 5 -40.77 8.03 16.65
N LEU A 6 -40.97 6.87 17.28
CA LEU A 6 -39.92 5.97 17.73
C LEU A 6 -39.12 5.39 16.55
N TYR A 7 -39.83 5.04 15.46
CA TYR A 7 -39.21 4.54 14.24
C TYR A 7 -38.30 5.60 13.61
N SER A 8 -38.78 6.82 13.39
CA SER A 8 -38.00 7.91 12.78
C SER A 8 -36.77 8.34 13.60
N GLN A 9 -36.79 8.12 14.92
CA GLN A 9 -35.60 8.41 15.76
C GLN A 9 -34.57 7.30 15.79
N ARG A 10 -34.96 6.06 15.52
CA ARG A 10 -34.05 4.89 15.59
C ARG A 10 -33.51 4.42 14.25
N PHE A 11 -34.21 4.72 13.16
CA PHE A 11 -33.78 4.35 11.81
C PHE A 11 -33.22 5.56 11.09
N VAL A 12 -31.90 5.53 10.83
CA VAL A 12 -31.17 6.62 10.15
C VAL A 12 -31.31 6.58 8.61
N GLY A 13 -32.17 5.69 8.11
CA GLY A 13 -32.43 5.56 6.67
C GLY A 13 -32.06 4.18 6.12
N GLU A 14 -31.93 4.11 4.81
CA GLU A 14 -31.60 2.90 4.06
C GLU A 14 -30.12 2.87 3.73
N GLY A 15 -29.49 1.72 3.91
CA GLY A 15 -28.08 1.51 3.59
C GLY A 15 -27.91 0.76 2.26
N LEU A 16 -27.02 1.25 1.39
CA LEU A 16 -26.73 0.70 0.06
C LEU A 16 -25.31 0.14 0.00
N THR A 17 -25.19 -1.08 -0.56
CA THR A 17 -23.93 -1.74 -0.91
C THR A 17 -23.58 -1.46 -2.38
N PHE A 18 -22.43 -1.92 -2.85
CA PHE A 18 -22.07 -1.85 -4.28
C PHE A 18 -23.03 -2.66 -5.17
N ASP A 19 -23.66 -3.70 -4.63
CA ASP A 19 -24.61 -4.54 -5.36
C ASP A 19 -26.00 -3.90 -5.50
N ASP A 20 -26.30 -2.84 -4.75
CA ASP A 20 -27.61 -2.17 -4.78
C ASP A 20 -27.65 -1.00 -5.77
N VAL A 21 -26.55 -0.66 -6.41
CA VAL A 21 -26.46 0.53 -7.27
C VAL A 21 -25.68 0.26 -8.55
N LEU A 22 -26.00 1.04 -9.60
CA LEU A 22 -25.17 1.21 -10.79
C LEU A 22 -24.95 2.72 -11.02
N LEU A 23 -23.89 3.06 -11.76
CA LEU A 23 -23.70 4.42 -12.27
C LEU A 23 -24.46 4.62 -13.56
N VAL A 24 -25.06 5.78 -13.70
CA VAL A 24 -25.78 6.18 -14.93
C VAL A 24 -24.77 6.69 -15.95
N PRO A 25 -24.74 6.15 -17.18
CA PRO A 25 -23.89 6.66 -18.23
C PRO A 25 -24.20 8.14 -18.54
N ALA A 26 -23.16 8.90 -18.88
CA ALA A 26 -23.28 10.31 -19.25
C ALA A 26 -22.66 10.57 -20.63
N GLU A 27 -22.92 11.75 -21.19
CA GLU A 27 -22.20 12.22 -22.35
C GLU A 27 -20.70 12.26 -22.05
N SER A 28 -19.88 11.77 -22.97
CA SER A 28 -18.44 11.62 -22.77
C SER A 28 -17.66 12.08 -24.01
N ASP A 29 -16.67 12.89 -23.77
CA ASP A 29 -15.66 13.32 -24.73
C ASP A 29 -14.24 12.76 -24.39
N VAL A 30 -14.15 11.86 -23.39
CA VAL A 30 -12.90 11.26 -22.94
C VAL A 30 -12.82 9.78 -23.28
N LEU A 31 -11.67 9.35 -23.83
CA LEU A 31 -11.40 7.93 -24.02
C LEU A 31 -10.81 7.30 -22.76
N PRO A 32 -11.07 6.00 -22.48
CA PRO A 32 -10.52 5.31 -21.32
C PRO A 32 -8.98 5.39 -21.20
N ALA A 33 -8.26 5.50 -22.31
CA ALA A 33 -6.81 5.64 -22.33
C ALA A 33 -6.32 7.00 -21.80
N ASP A 34 -7.13 8.03 -21.94
CA ASP A 34 -6.73 9.43 -21.70
C ASP A 34 -7.11 9.94 -20.29
N VAL A 35 -7.82 9.14 -19.50
CA VAL A 35 -8.23 9.54 -18.15
C VAL A 35 -7.05 9.54 -17.16
N ASP A 36 -7.00 10.55 -16.29
CA ASP A 36 -6.04 10.64 -15.19
C ASP A 36 -6.56 9.89 -13.95
N LEU A 37 -5.87 8.82 -13.57
CA LEU A 37 -6.18 8.02 -12.37
C LEU A 37 -5.52 8.55 -11.10
N SER A 38 -4.68 9.57 -11.19
CA SER A 38 -3.97 10.09 -10.04
C SER A 38 -4.93 10.73 -9.02
N THR A 39 -4.61 10.56 -7.75
CA THR A 39 -5.48 10.97 -6.64
C THR A 39 -4.71 11.39 -5.41
N GLN A 40 -5.34 12.15 -4.53
CA GLN A 40 -4.78 12.51 -3.22
C GLN A 40 -5.08 11.42 -2.19
N LEU A 41 -4.02 10.84 -1.60
CA LEU A 41 -4.12 9.96 -0.45
C LEU A 41 -4.24 10.75 0.85
N THR A 42 -3.44 11.82 0.97
CA THR A 42 -3.51 12.82 2.04
C THR A 42 -3.31 14.20 1.42
N LYS A 43 -3.38 15.27 2.21
CA LYS A 43 -3.09 16.62 1.69
C LYS A 43 -1.69 16.77 1.07
N ARG A 44 -0.73 15.93 1.47
CA ARG A 44 0.68 16.02 1.03
C ARG A 44 1.12 14.90 0.12
N ILE A 45 0.39 13.78 0.08
CA ILE A 45 0.78 12.58 -0.69
C ILE A 45 -0.23 12.32 -1.79
N ARG A 46 0.27 12.19 -3.01
CA ARG A 46 -0.48 11.82 -4.22
C ARG A 46 -0.08 10.42 -4.66
N LEU A 47 -1.05 9.66 -5.12
CA LEU A 47 -0.86 8.36 -5.79
C LEU A 47 -1.15 8.50 -7.28
N ASN A 48 -0.51 7.67 -8.10
CA ASN A 48 -0.73 7.64 -9.54
C ASN A 48 -1.91 6.74 -9.94
N VAL A 49 -2.30 5.81 -9.05
CA VAL A 49 -3.56 5.04 -9.15
C VAL A 49 -4.23 5.00 -7.78
N PRO A 50 -5.57 4.97 -7.70
CA PRO A 50 -6.33 5.09 -6.45
C PRO A 50 -6.38 3.76 -5.67
N VAL A 51 -5.25 3.08 -5.48
CA VAL A 51 -5.19 1.74 -4.89
C VAL A 51 -4.25 1.68 -3.70
N MET A 52 -4.74 1.04 -2.63
CA MET A 52 -3.98 0.73 -1.43
C MET A 52 -4.15 -0.75 -1.05
N SER A 53 -3.08 -1.46 -0.69
CA SER A 53 -3.20 -2.83 -0.17
C SER A 53 -3.45 -2.83 1.34
N ALA A 54 -4.29 -3.76 1.80
CA ALA A 54 -4.74 -3.81 3.20
C ALA A 54 -3.63 -4.26 4.16
N ALA A 55 -3.62 -3.68 5.36
CA ALA A 55 -2.69 -3.98 6.45
C ALA A 55 -3.00 -5.33 7.12
N MET A 56 -2.90 -6.42 6.38
CA MET A 56 -3.25 -7.77 6.82
C MET A 56 -2.07 -8.71 6.65
N ASP A 57 -1.86 -9.61 7.61
CA ASP A 57 -0.72 -10.50 7.67
C ASP A 57 -0.70 -11.63 6.61
N THR A 58 -1.74 -11.68 5.77
CA THR A 58 -1.81 -12.53 4.57
C THR A 58 -1.94 -11.72 3.28
N VAL A 59 -1.77 -10.38 3.34
CA VAL A 59 -1.90 -9.49 2.17
C VAL A 59 -0.64 -8.67 1.95
N THR A 60 -0.17 -7.90 2.95
CA THR A 60 0.86 -6.89 2.71
C THR A 60 2.07 -7.01 3.63
N GLU A 61 3.14 -7.50 3.07
CA GLU A 61 4.52 -7.31 3.52
C GLU A 61 5.33 -6.58 2.43
N TYR A 62 6.66 -6.46 2.58
CA TYR A 62 7.50 -5.65 1.68
C TYR A 62 7.34 -6.01 0.19
N ARG A 63 7.16 -7.29 -0.17
CA ARG A 63 7.00 -7.71 -1.56
C ARG A 63 5.75 -7.10 -2.20
N MET A 64 4.61 -7.21 -1.52
CA MET A 64 3.35 -6.61 -1.97
C MET A 64 3.44 -5.08 -1.97
N ALA A 65 4.02 -4.47 -0.92
CA ALA A 65 4.16 -3.02 -0.85
C ALA A 65 5.02 -2.46 -2.00
N ILE A 66 6.13 -3.11 -2.35
CA ILE A 66 6.95 -2.77 -3.51
C ILE A 66 6.14 -2.88 -4.80
N ALA A 67 5.44 -4.00 -5.00
CA ALA A 67 4.72 -4.25 -6.24
C ALA A 67 3.57 -3.26 -6.45
N ILE A 68 2.78 -2.96 -5.41
CA ILE A 68 1.70 -1.96 -5.48
C ILE A 68 2.26 -0.55 -5.74
N ALA A 69 3.37 -0.17 -5.10
CA ALA A 69 3.98 1.13 -5.32
C ALA A 69 4.54 1.27 -6.75
N ARG A 70 5.05 0.21 -7.35
CA ARG A 70 5.47 0.16 -8.77
C ARG A 70 4.32 0.41 -9.74
N GLU A 71 3.14 -0.08 -9.41
CA GLU A 71 1.92 0.16 -10.20
C GLU A 71 1.28 1.54 -9.92
N GLY A 72 1.85 2.34 -9.01
CA GLY A 72 1.41 3.70 -8.73
C GLY A 72 0.50 3.86 -7.51
N GLY A 73 0.24 2.78 -6.76
CA GLY A 73 -0.50 2.77 -5.50
C GLY A 73 0.42 2.83 -4.28
N ILE A 74 -0.06 2.34 -3.12
CA ILE A 74 0.72 2.26 -1.88
C ILE A 74 0.37 1.00 -1.09
N GLY A 75 1.37 0.31 -0.54
CA GLY A 75 1.17 -0.83 0.36
C GLY A 75 1.24 -0.42 1.83
N VAL A 76 0.40 -1.06 2.67
CA VAL A 76 0.43 -0.85 4.12
C VAL A 76 1.02 -2.07 4.81
N ILE A 77 2.25 -1.96 5.28
CA ILE A 77 2.91 -3.03 6.06
C ILE A 77 2.12 -3.28 7.35
N HIS A 78 1.68 -4.52 7.56
CA HIS A 78 0.89 -4.88 8.74
C HIS A 78 1.70 -4.85 10.03
N LYS A 79 1.03 -4.65 11.17
CA LYS A 79 1.65 -4.57 12.50
C LYS A 79 1.71 -5.89 13.27
N ASN A 80 1.25 -6.99 12.68
CA ASN A 80 1.20 -8.31 13.33
C ASN A 80 2.58 -8.98 13.41
N MET A 81 3.58 -8.21 13.80
CA MET A 81 5.00 -8.55 13.96
C MET A 81 5.66 -7.58 14.96
N SER A 82 6.91 -7.84 15.35
CA SER A 82 7.68 -6.94 16.21
C SER A 82 7.91 -5.57 15.56
N ILE A 83 8.24 -4.56 16.37
CA ILE A 83 8.56 -3.21 15.87
C ILE A 83 9.75 -3.27 14.91
N ASP A 84 10.82 -3.97 15.32
CA ASP A 84 12.04 -4.08 14.51
C ASP A 84 11.78 -4.77 13.18
N THR A 85 11.02 -5.88 13.16
CA THR A 85 10.67 -6.58 11.94
C THR A 85 9.84 -5.69 11.01
N GLN A 86 8.88 -4.94 11.55
CA GLN A 86 8.05 -4.03 10.74
C GLN A 86 8.87 -2.88 10.17
N ALA A 87 9.78 -2.31 10.95
CA ALA A 87 10.71 -1.27 10.48
C ALA A 87 11.65 -1.80 9.39
N GLU A 88 12.16 -3.05 9.54
CA GLU A 88 12.96 -3.71 8.50
C GLU A 88 12.16 -3.90 7.20
N GLN A 89 10.88 -4.27 7.27
CA GLN A 89 10.00 -4.38 6.11
C GLN A 89 9.85 -3.03 5.39
N VAL A 90 9.68 -1.93 6.13
CA VAL A 90 9.61 -0.57 5.57
C VAL A 90 10.93 -0.20 4.90
N ASP A 91 12.07 -0.43 5.57
CA ASP A 91 13.40 -0.17 5.01
C ASP A 91 13.64 -0.95 3.70
N MET A 92 13.20 -2.22 3.63
CA MET A 92 13.25 -3.01 2.40
C MET A 92 12.48 -2.36 1.24
N VAL A 93 11.30 -1.78 1.51
CA VAL A 93 10.52 -1.06 0.48
C VAL A 93 11.27 0.20 0.05
N LYS A 94 11.74 0.99 1.00
CA LYS A 94 12.43 2.27 0.72
C LYS A 94 13.76 2.08 -0.02
N ARG A 95 14.44 0.95 0.17
CA ARG A 95 15.68 0.60 -0.53
C ARG A 95 15.47 -0.12 -1.85
N SER A 96 14.25 -0.60 -2.15
CA SER A 96 13.98 -1.41 -3.35
C SER A 96 14.14 -0.64 -4.65
N GLU A 97 13.87 0.66 -4.65
CA GLU A 97 14.08 1.57 -5.77
C GLU A 97 14.57 2.92 -5.26
N ASN A 98 15.70 3.30 -5.81
CA ASN A 98 16.26 4.61 -5.62
C ASN A 98 16.67 5.13 -7.01
N GLY A 99 16.27 6.33 -7.37
CA GLY A 99 16.85 6.98 -8.55
C GLY A 99 18.35 7.23 -8.31
N VAL A 100 18.66 7.81 -7.16
CA VAL A 100 20.01 7.89 -6.57
C VAL A 100 19.91 7.27 -5.19
N ILE A 101 20.65 6.19 -4.92
CA ILE A 101 20.76 5.62 -3.58
C ILE A 101 21.49 6.63 -2.71
N THR A 102 20.74 7.40 -1.91
CA THR A 102 21.33 8.31 -0.91
C THR A 102 21.79 7.48 0.29
N ASN A 103 23.00 7.75 0.79
CA ASN A 103 23.66 6.96 1.85
C ASN A 103 23.77 5.46 1.50
N PRO A 104 24.48 5.12 0.41
CA PRO A 104 24.68 3.72 0.04
C PRO A 104 25.47 2.99 1.13
N PHE A 105 25.21 1.69 1.27
CA PHE A 105 26.09 0.86 2.09
C PHE A 105 27.52 1.02 1.61
N SER A 106 28.43 1.27 2.54
CA SER A 106 29.85 1.39 2.29
C SER A 106 30.63 0.59 3.34
N LEU A 107 31.84 0.19 3.00
CA LEU A 107 32.80 -0.47 3.89
C LEU A 107 34.10 0.30 3.88
N GLY A 108 34.94 0.07 4.89
CA GLY A 108 36.30 0.58 4.93
C GLY A 108 37.25 -0.34 4.19
N ALA A 109 38.43 0.15 3.83
CA ALA A 109 39.50 -0.62 3.17
C ALA A 109 39.99 -1.79 4.03
N ASP A 110 39.88 -1.69 5.34
CA ASP A 110 40.35 -2.70 6.30
C ASP A 110 39.38 -3.87 6.50
N ASN A 111 38.12 -3.76 6.03
CA ASN A 111 37.18 -4.85 6.05
C ASN A 111 37.65 -6.01 5.14
N THR A 112 37.10 -7.21 5.39
CA THR A 112 37.42 -8.42 4.62
C THR A 112 36.45 -8.62 3.44
N LEU A 113 36.87 -9.46 2.48
CA LEU A 113 35.96 -9.90 1.39
C LEU A 113 34.74 -10.61 1.95
N GLY A 114 34.87 -11.34 3.07
CA GLY A 114 33.75 -11.98 3.77
C GLY A 114 32.74 -10.96 4.29
N ASP A 115 33.18 -9.80 4.80
CA ASP A 115 32.31 -8.72 5.23
C ASP A 115 31.52 -8.15 4.03
N ALA A 116 32.21 -7.97 2.89
CA ALA A 116 31.57 -7.50 1.67
C ALA A 116 30.55 -8.50 1.13
N ASP A 117 30.89 -9.79 1.10
CA ASP A 117 29.99 -10.87 0.66
C ASP A 117 28.75 -10.97 1.56
N ALA A 118 28.94 -10.95 2.87
CA ALA A 118 27.84 -10.96 3.84
C ALA A 118 26.91 -9.76 3.68
N LEU A 119 27.46 -8.56 3.46
CA LEU A 119 26.69 -7.35 3.21
C LEU A 119 25.92 -7.45 1.89
N MET A 120 26.58 -7.90 0.83
CA MET A 120 25.97 -8.07 -0.50
C MET A 120 24.86 -9.12 -0.48
N ALA A 121 25.06 -10.25 0.22
CA ALA A 121 24.07 -11.31 0.37
C ALA A 121 22.84 -10.82 1.17
N LYS A 122 23.08 -10.18 2.33
CA LYS A 122 22.03 -9.66 3.21
C LYS A 122 21.10 -8.69 2.48
N PHE A 123 21.67 -7.76 1.71
CA PHE A 123 20.90 -6.69 1.03
C PHE A 123 20.66 -6.95 -0.46
N ARG A 124 21.10 -8.11 -0.98
CA ARG A 124 20.95 -8.52 -2.40
C ARG A 124 21.51 -7.48 -3.38
N ILE A 125 22.62 -6.87 -3.00
CA ILE A 125 23.36 -5.91 -3.83
C ILE A 125 24.59 -6.59 -4.45
N SER A 126 25.10 -6.05 -5.56
CA SER A 126 26.20 -6.66 -6.33
C SER A 126 27.48 -5.84 -6.29
N GLY A 127 27.58 -4.89 -5.36
CA GLY A 127 28.80 -4.12 -5.16
C GLY A 127 28.59 -3.02 -4.13
N VAL A 128 29.69 -2.66 -3.47
CA VAL A 128 29.76 -1.78 -2.32
C VAL A 128 30.85 -0.75 -2.55
N PRO A 129 30.56 0.58 -2.46
CA PRO A 129 31.56 1.62 -2.40
C PRO A 129 32.43 1.47 -1.15
N ILE A 130 33.72 1.74 -1.28
CA ILE A 130 34.70 1.69 -0.18
C ILE A 130 35.13 3.11 0.12
N VAL A 131 35.07 3.47 1.41
CA VAL A 131 35.35 4.82 1.91
C VAL A 131 36.46 4.80 2.97
N ASP A 132 37.14 5.92 3.10
CA ASP A 132 38.04 6.15 4.22
C ASP A 132 37.31 6.59 5.48
N THR A 133 38.07 6.88 6.55
CA THR A 133 37.54 7.35 7.84
C THR A 133 36.78 8.68 7.78
N ASP A 134 37.06 9.50 6.75
CA ASP A 134 36.41 10.78 6.51
C ASP A 134 35.21 10.68 5.58
N GLY A 135 34.87 9.45 5.12
CA GLY A 135 33.76 9.16 4.21
C GLY A 135 34.07 9.47 2.74
N ARG A 136 35.36 9.66 2.38
CA ARG A 136 35.76 9.86 0.99
C ARG A 136 35.82 8.54 0.24
N LEU A 137 35.37 8.55 -0.99
CA LEU A 137 35.40 7.37 -1.84
C LEU A 137 36.86 7.02 -2.21
N ILE A 138 37.28 5.79 -1.89
CA ILE A 138 38.63 5.29 -2.19
C ILE A 138 38.60 4.06 -3.09
N GLY A 139 37.44 3.41 -3.28
CA GLY A 139 37.30 2.25 -4.13
C GLY A 139 35.89 1.79 -4.30
N ILE A 140 35.71 0.75 -5.07
CA ILE A 140 34.48 -0.01 -5.18
C ILE A 140 34.81 -1.49 -5.27
N ILE A 141 34.04 -2.34 -4.55
CA ILE A 141 34.15 -3.79 -4.67
C ILE A 141 32.82 -4.35 -5.20
N THR A 142 32.90 -5.29 -6.12
CA THR A 142 31.72 -5.87 -6.79
C THR A 142 31.82 -7.39 -6.82
N ASN A 143 30.70 -8.08 -7.09
CA ASN A 143 30.71 -9.53 -7.32
C ASN A 143 31.67 -9.96 -8.44
N ARG A 144 32.00 -9.09 -9.39
CA ARG A 144 32.96 -9.37 -10.46
C ARG A 144 34.38 -9.46 -9.91
N ASP A 145 34.75 -8.55 -9.01
CA ASP A 145 36.07 -8.51 -8.38
C ASP A 145 36.26 -9.74 -7.46
N MET A 146 35.21 -10.20 -6.81
CA MET A 146 35.23 -11.33 -5.86
C MET A 146 35.03 -12.70 -6.52
N LYS A 147 34.68 -12.77 -7.81
CA LYS A 147 34.18 -13.97 -8.47
C LYS A 147 35.11 -15.19 -8.40
N PHE A 148 36.43 -14.94 -8.39
CA PHE A 148 37.42 -15.98 -8.38
C PHE A 148 38.24 -16.03 -7.07
N GLU A 149 37.88 -15.21 -6.09
CA GLU A 149 38.54 -15.20 -4.81
C GLU A 149 38.07 -16.39 -3.95
N THR A 150 38.99 -17.11 -3.40
CA THR A 150 38.72 -18.28 -2.53
C THR A 150 38.99 -17.98 -1.06
N ASP A 151 39.86 -17.01 -0.76
CA ASP A 151 40.19 -16.57 0.58
C ASP A 151 39.39 -15.33 0.97
N MET A 152 38.28 -15.54 1.66
CA MET A 152 37.40 -14.48 2.12
C MET A 152 37.94 -13.67 3.30
N SER A 153 39.07 -14.06 3.88
CA SER A 153 39.76 -13.31 4.94
C SER A 153 40.66 -12.18 4.39
N ARG A 154 40.89 -12.13 3.10
CA ARG A 154 41.65 -11.06 2.45
C ARG A 154 41.00 -9.70 2.65
N ARG A 155 41.82 -8.66 2.74
CA ARG A 155 41.38 -7.28 2.87
C ARG A 155 40.76 -6.78 1.54
N ILE A 156 39.76 -5.93 1.65
CA ILE A 156 39.07 -5.33 0.49
C ILE A 156 40.06 -4.50 -0.35
N ASP A 157 40.99 -3.76 0.28
CA ASP A 157 41.92 -2.89 -0.42
C ASP A 157 42.92 -3.62 -1.36
N GLU A 158 43.05 -4.93 -1.19
CA GLU A 158 43.86 -5.77 -2.10
C GLU A 158 43.14 -6.14 -3.39
N VAL A 159 41.80 -6.14 -3.39
CA VAL A 159 41.00 -6.70 -4.48
C VAL A 159 40.10 -5.64 -5.13
N MET A 160 39.70 -4.60 -4.40
CA MET A 160 38.80 -3.54 -4.91
C MET A 160 39.37 -2.81 -6.12
N THR A 161 38.49 -2.32 -6.98
CA THR A 161 38.84 -1.33 -7.99
C THR A 161 39.08 0.01 -7.33
N LYS A 162 40.29 0.56 -7.41
CA LYS A 162 40.72 1.84 -6.79
C LYS A 162 41.31 2.84 -7.76
N ASN A 163 41.79 2.39 -8.93
CA ASN A 163 42.33 3.26 -9.96
C ASN A 163 41.26 3.63 -10.97
N ASP A 164 41.33 4.85 -11.50
CA ASP A 164 40.42 5.36 -12.54
C ASP A 164 38.91 5.22 -12.18
N LEU A 165 38.58 5.50 -10.91
CA LEU A 165 37.18 5.45 -10.44
C LEU A 165 36.35 6.46 -11.21
N ILE A 166 35.32 5.95 -11.92
CA ILE A 166 34.32 6.78 -12.58
C ILE A 166 33.25 7.16 -11.56
N THR A 167 33.07 8.46 -11.37
CA THR A 167 32.11 9.03 -10.41
C THR A 167 31.22 10.05 -11.09
N GLY A 168 30.00 10.28 -10.50
CA GLY A 168 29.15 11.43 -10.79
C GLY A 168 29.22 12.45 -9.65
N LEU A 169 28.90 13.68 -9.92
CA LEU A 169 28.76 14.71 -8.88
C LEU A 169 27.36 14.69 -8.27
N GLU A 170 27.24 15.20 -7.06
CA GLU A 170 25.94 15.43 -6.43
C GLU A 170 25.06 16.30 -7.34
N GLY A 171 23.81 15.86 -7.60
CA GLY A 171 22.92 16.48 -8.57
C GLY A 171 22.93 15.85 -9.97
N THR A 172 23.82 14.86 -10.26
CA THR A 172 23.78 14.10 -11.51
C THR A 172 22.39 13.48 -11.74
N THR A 173 21.79 13.80 -12.88
CA THR A 173 20.50 13.23 -13.29
C THR A 173 20.61 11.78 -13.73
N LEU A 174 19.51 11.04 -13.76
CA LEU A 174 19.52 9.64 -14.22
C LEU A 174 19.92 9.51 -15.70
N ASP A 175 19.59 10.49 -16.55
CA ASP A 175 19.97 10.48 -17.96
C ASP A 175 21.48 10.73 -18.13
N GLU A 176 22.05 11.65 -17.38
CA GLU A 176 23.49 11.86 -17.33
C GLU A 176 24.22 10.64 -16.79
N ALA A 177 23.72 10.04 -15.71
CA ALA A 177 24.27 8.81 -15.14
C ALA A 177 24.23 7.67 -16.16
N LYS A 178 23.13 7.51 -16.89
CA LYS A 178 22.98 6.52 -17.96
C LYS A 178 24.07 6.71 -19.05
N ALA A 179 24.30 7.94 -19.48
CA ALA A 179 25.33 8.24 -20.48
C ALA A 179 26.74 7.91 -19.96
N ILE A 180 27.05 8.22 -18.68
CA ILE A 180 28.31 7.90 -18.03
C ILE A 180 28.52 6.38 -17.92
N LEU A 181 27.50 5.65 -17.41
CA LEU A 181 27.54 4.20 -17.28
C LEU A 181 27.77 3.51 -18.63
N GLN A 182 27.04 3.95 -19.65
CA GLN A 182 27.13 3.41 -21.01
C GLN A 182 28.49 3.69 -21.65
N LYS A 183 29.00 4.93 -21.57
CA LYS A 183 30.29 5.35 -22.14
C LYS A 183 31.44 4.55 -21.53
N ASN A 184 31.42 4.34 -20.22
CA ASN A 184 32.48 3.67 -19.47
C ASN A 184 32.27 2.16 -19.30
N ARG A 185 31.14 1.61 -19.76
CA ARG A 185 30.77 0.19 -19.65
C ARG A 185 30.80 -0.33 -18.22
N ILE A 186 30.37 0.51 -17.29
CA ILE A 186 30.23 0.19 -15.85
C ILE A 186 28.77 0.07 -15.45
N GLU A 187 28.47 -0.69 -14.39
CA GLU A 187 27.13 -0.96 -13.91
C GLU A 187 26.75 -0.08 -12.70
N LYS A 188 27.72 0.57 -12.08
CA LYS A 188 27.55 1.34 -10.86
C LYS A 188 28.32 2.63 -10.95
N LEU A 189 27.67 3.73 -10.60
CA LEU A 189 28.22 5.08 -10.60
C LEU A 189 28.13 5.65 -9.19
N PRO A 190 29.23 5.66 -8.41
CA PRO A 190 29.28 6.39 -7.16
C PRO A 190 29.08 7.89 -7.40
N ILE A 191 28.25 8.51 -6.57
CA ILE A 191 28.00 9.95 -6.56
C ILE A 191 28.75 10.56 -5.39
N VAL A 192 29.54 11.57 -5.66
CA VAL A 192 30.39 12.24 -4.67
C VAL A 192 30.13 13.74 -4.64
N ASP A 193 30.45 14.37 -3.50
CA ASP A 193 30.48 15.83 -3.41
C ASP A 193 31.84 16.41 -3.91
N LYS A 194 31.98 17.73 -3.76
CA LYS A 194 33.20 18.45 -4.17
C LYS A 194 34.46 18.03 -3.39
N ASP A 195 34.30 17.48 -2.18
CA ASP A 195 35.36 16.96 -1.32
C ASP A 195 35.61 15.47 -1.53
N TYR A 196 34.99 14.88 -2.58
CA TYR A 196 35.07 13.45 -2.95
C TYR A 196 34.44 12.52 -1.89
N ARG A 197 33.53 13.03 -1.05
CA ARG A 197 32.79 12.24 -0.07
C ARG A 197 31.62 11.54 -0.76
N LEU A 198 31.42 10.28 -0.42
CA LEU A 198 30.32 9.48 -0.97
C LEU A 198 28.97 10.03 -0.54
N LYS A 199 28.12 10.40 -1.51
CA LYS A 199 26.76 10.91 -1.29
C LYS A 199 25.69 9.97 -1.84
N GLY A 200 26.04 9.17 -2.83
CA GLY A 200 25.08 8.29 -3.47
C GLY A 200 25.70 7.21 -4.32
N LEU A 201 24.83 6.36 -4.83
CA LEU A 201 25.18 5.34 -5.83
C LEU A 201 24.03 5.24 -6.83
N ILE A 202 24.32 5.29 -8.11
CA ILE A 202 23.37 5.00 -9.19
C ILE A 202 23.80 3.71 -9.87
N THR A 203 22.84 2.78 -10.09
CA THR A 203 23.14 1.55 -10.81
C THR A 203 22.33 1.45 -12.10
N ILE A 204 22.80 0.63 -13.04
CA ILE A 204 22.06 0.37 -14.29
C ILE A 204 20.67 -0.21 -14.00
N LYS A 205 20.58 -1.06 -12.94
CA LYS A 205 19.31 -1.65 -12.49
C LYS A 205 18.31 -0.61 -12.03
N ASP A 206 18.75 0.49 -11.41
CA ASP A 206 17.86 1.55 -10.94
C ASP A 206 17.30 2.33 -12.13
N ILE A 207 18.10 2.56 -13.15
CA ILE A 207 17.66 3.18 -14.41
C ILE A 207 16.67 2.27 -15.16
N GLU A 208 16.96 0.96 -15.25
CA GLU A 208 16.05 -0.02 -15.86
C GLU A 208 14.70 -0.09 -15.14
N LYS A 209 14.70 -0.02 -13.80
CA LYS A 209 13.45 0.01 -13.01
C LYS A 209 12.61 1.24 -13.28
N VAL A 210 13.23 2.42 -13.41
CA VAL A 210 12.50 3.66 -13.75
C VAL A 210 11.83 3.54 -15.12
N LEU A 211 12.54 2.97 -16.11
CA LEU A 211 11.97 2.73 -17.45
C LEU A 211 10.87 1.66 -17.44
N LYS A 212 11.02 0.62 -16.61
CA LYS A 212 10.08 -0.50 -16.52
C LYS A 212 8.79 -0.11 -15.76
N TYR A 213 8.90 0.76 -14.75
CA TYR A 213 7.80 1.15 -13.88
C TYR A 213 7.57 2.68 -13.88
N PRO A 214 7.16 3.27 -15.02
CA PRO A 214 7.03 4.72 -15.15
C PRO A 214 5.96 5.32 -14.24
N ASN A 215 4.96 4.51 -13.83
CA ASN A 215 3.86 4.94 -12.97
C ASN A 215 4.15 4.78 -11.47
N SER A 216 5.36 4.38 -11.08
CA SER A 216 5.66 4.14 -9.66
C SER A 216 5.33 5.34 -8.79
N ALA A 217 4.66 5.09 -7.65
CA ALA A 217 4.42 6.09 -6.62
C ALA A 217 5.70 6.28 -5.78
N LYS A 218 6.28 7.48 -5.86
CA LYS A 218 7.59 7.80 -5.25
C LYS A 218 7.54 9.06 -4.39
N ASP A 219 8.41 9.07 -3.38
CA ASP A 219 8.66 10.27 -2.56
C ASP A 219 9.57 11.28 -3.33
N ALA A 220 9.83 12.43 -2.71
CA ALA A 220 10.68 13.46 -3.30
C ALA A 220 12.14 13.02 -3.52
N ALA A 221 12.60 11.97 -2.85
CA ALA A 221 13.91 11.37 -3.01
C ALA A 221 13.93 10.26 -4.08
N GLY A 222 12.82 10.00 -4.77
CA GLY A 222 12.68 8.98 -5.80
C GLY A 222 12.53 7.55 -5.27
N ARG A 223 12.28 7.37 -3.96
CA ARG A 223 12.05 6.07 -3.32
C ARG A 223 10.57 5.72 -3.35
N LEU A 224 10.23 4.43 -3.43
CA LEU A 224 8.85 4.00 -3.41
C LEU A 224 8.11 4.47 -2.15
N LEU A 225 6.86 4.89 -2.32
CA LEU A 225 5.98 5.21 -1.20
C LEU A 225 5.63 3.95 -0.39
N CYS A 226 5.69 4.07 0.93
CA CYS A 226 5.38 3.00 1.86
C CYS A 226 4.54 3.51 3.01
N ALA A 227 3.43 2.82 3.31
CA ALA A 227 2.65 3.02 4.51
C ALA A 227 2.88 1.88 5.51
N ALA A 228 2.70 2.16 6.80
CA ALA A 228 2.83 1.17 7.85
C ALA A 228 1.72 1.29 8.90
N ALA A 229 1.15 0.16 9.31
CA ALA A 229 0.08 0.12 10.29
C ALA A 229 0.61 0.26 11.73
N ILE A 230 -0.12 1.04 12.53
CA ILE A 230 0.06 1.16 13.98
C ILE A 230 -1.25 0.82 14.70
N GLY A 231 -1.16 0.43 15.97
CA GLY A 231 -2.30 0.15 16.84
C GLY A 231 -2.49 1.22 17.90
N VAL A 232 -3.26 0.86 18.94
CA VAL A 232 -3.53 1.72 20.10
C VAL A 232 -2.91 1.17 21.40
N THR A 233 -1.91 0.35 21.26
CA THR A 233 -1.13 -0.23 22.36
C THR A 233 -0.22 0.80 23.03
N ALA A 234 0.32 0.46 24.20
CA ALA A 234 1.19 1.37 24.95
C ALA A 234 2.44 1.81 24.14
N ASP A 235 2.93 0.95 23.26
CA ASP A 235 4.09 1.13 22.37
C ASP A 235 3.80 1.95 21.09
N VAL A 236 2.62 2.57 20.96
CA VAL A 236 2.23 3.28 19.74
C VAL A 236 3.24 4.35 19.30
N LEU A 237 3.83 5.09 20.25
CA LEU A 237 4.82 6.13 19.92
C LEU A 237 6.17 5.54 19.55
N ASP A 238 6.61 4.49 20.24
CA ASP A 238 7.88 3.80 19.93
C ASP A 238 7.82 3.14 18.56
N ARG A 239 6.71 2.45 18.25
CA ARG A 239 6.47 1.88 16.93
C ARG A 239 6.40 2.95 15.85
N SER A 240 5.69 4.06 16.11
CA SER A 240 5.62 5.18 15.16
C SER A 240 7.00 5.76 14.87
N GLY A 241 7.82 5.99 15.90
CA GLY A 241 9.19 6.49 15.76
C GLY A 241 10.05 5.57 14.91
N ALA A 242 10.08 4.28 15.23
CA ALA A 242 10.86 3.29 14.49
C ALA A 242 10.45 3.19 13.00
N LEU A 243 9.15 3.27 12.70
CA LEU A 243 8.64 3.24 11.33
C LEU A 243 8.99 4.52 10.54
N ILE A 244 8.93 5.68 11.19
CA ILE A 244 9.34 6.97 10.61
C ILE A 244 10.85 6.96 10.33
N ASP A 245 11.66 6.49 11.26
CA ASP A 245 13.11 6.39 11.11
C ASP A 245 13.50 5.41 9.98
N ALA A 246 12.70 4.35 9.79
CA ALA A 246 12.84 3.44 8.64
C ALA A 246 12.36 4.05 7.30
N GLY A 247 11.73 5.24 7.34
CA GLY A 247 11.30 6.00 6.17
C GLY A 247 9.86 5.80 5.74
N ALA A 248 8.95 5.32 6.60
CA ALA A 248 7.52 5.27 6.28
C ALA A 248 6.99 6.67 5.93
N ASP A 249 6.29 6.79 4.80
CA ASP A 249 5.71 8.05 4.33
C ASP A 249 4.36 8.33 5.02
N VAL A 250 3.65 7.27 5.39
CA VAL A 250 2.32 7.33 5.99
C VAL A 250 2.19 6.32 7.12
N LEU A 251 1.64 6.72 8.25
CA LEU A 251 1.19 5.81 9.29
C LEU A 251 -0.32 5.58 9.15
N VAL A 252 -0.75 4.33 9.39
CA VAL A 252 -2.16 3.95 9.38
C VAL A 252 -2.55 3.44 10.75
N LEU A 253 -3.28 4.25 11.51
CA LEU A 253 -3.87 3.82 12.78
C LEU A 253 -5.10 2.98 12.47
N ASP A 254 -4.95 1.66 12.63
CA ASP A 254 -5.89 0.66 12.15
C ASP A 254 -6.63 -0.02 13.31
N SER A 255 -7.94 0.19 13.39
CA SER A 255 -8.84 -0.32 14.43
C SER A 255 -10.15 -0.84 13.85
N ALA A 256 -10.78 -1.78 14.54
CA ALA A 256 -12.12 -2.26 14.18
C ALA A 256 -13.20 -1.17 14.41
N HIS A 257 -12.95 -0.22 15.33
CA HIS A 257 -13.87 0.88 15.64
C HIS A 257 -13.10 2.17 15.90
N GLY A 258 -12.92 2.99 14.85
CA GLY A 258 -12.18 4.25 14.89
C GLY A 258 -12.84 5.34 15.73
N HIS A 259 -14.16 5.32 15.88
CA HIS A 259 -14.91 6.31 16.68
C HIS A 259 -14.89 5.97 18.17
N SER A 260 -13.71 5.76 18.73
CA SER A 260 -13.53 5.53 20.17
C SER A 260 -12.58 6.55 20.78
N ALA A 261 -12.80 6.91 22.05
CA ALA A 261 -11.98 7.90 22.75
C ALA A 261 -10.48 7.52 22.77
N ASN A 262 -10.19 6.23 22.83
CA ASN A 262 -8.82 5.73 22.82
C ASN A 262 -8.13 5.97 21.47
N ILE A 263 -8.84 5.74 20.37
CA ILE A 263 -8.34 6.00 19.02
C ILE A 263 -8.07 7.49 18.83
N MET A 264 -9.02 8.35 19.17
CA MET A 264 -8.87 9.80 19.05
C MET A 264 -7.69 10.33 19.86
N ARG A 265 -7.50 9.84 21.11
CA ARG A 265 -6.31 10.17 21.90
C ARG A 265 -5.01 9.70 21.25
N SER A 266 -5.01 8.50 20.65
CA SER A 266 -3.82 7.98 19.98
C SER A 266 -3.48 8.79 18.73
N VAL A 267 -4.47 9.20 17.93
CA VAL A 267 -4.29 10.13 16.80
C VAL A 267 -3.64 11.41 17.26
N ALA A 268 -4.21 12.06 18.29
CA ALA A 268 -3.67 13.32 18.84
C ALA A 268 -2.24 13.15 19.35
N ARG A 269 -1.93 12.08 20.10
CA ARG A 269 -0.58 11.81 20.63
C ARG A 269 0.45 11.59 19.52
N VAL A 270 0.10 10.84 18.46
CA VAL A 270 1.00 10.62 17.33
C VAL A 270 1.27 11.93 16.60
N LYS A 271 0.24 12.75 16.35
CA LYS A 271 0.39 14.04 15.67
C LYS A 271 1.13 15.08 16.53
N GLU A 272 0.96 15.06 17.84
CA GLU A 272 1.71 15.90 18.77
C GLU A 272 3.21 15.56 18.75
N ARG A 273 3.54 14.26 18.79
CA ARG A 273 4.94 13.78 18.81
C ARG A 273 5.63 13.85 17.47
N PHE A 274 4.88 13.61 16.36
CA PHE A 274 5.38 13.55 14.99
C PHE A 274 4.48 14.40 14.07
N PRO A 275 4.54 15.73 14.13
CA PRO A 275 3.59 16.61 13.43
C PRO A 275 3.65 16.50 11.90
N ASP A 276 4.79 16.17 11.35
CA ASP A 276 5.01 16.09 9.89
C ASP A 276 4.55 14.80 9.24
N ILE A 277 4.43 13.71 10.02
CA ILE A 277 3.98 12.43 9.46
C ILE A 277 2.53 12.51 8.99
N GLN A 278 2.24 11.91 7.85
CA GLN A 278 0.87 11.76 7.39
C GLN A 278 0.20 10.59 8.11
N LEU A 279 -0.97 10.83 8.69
CA LEU A 279 -1.68 9.84 9.52
C LEU A 279 -3.06 9.56 8.97
N ILE A 280 -3.28 8.31 8.53
CA ILE A 280 -4.59 7.77 8.19
C ILE A 280 -5.18 7.14 9.45
N ALA A 281 -6.46 7.40 9.75
CA ALA A 281 -7.13 6.81 10.88
C ALA A 281 -8.46 6.14 10.48
N GLY A 282 -8.78 5.00 11.10
CA GLY A 282 -10.00 4.23 10.86
C GLY A 282 -10.04 2.93 11.69
N ASN A 283 -11.08 2.06 11.48
CA ASN A 283 -12.14 2.23 10.50
C ASN A 283 -13.36 2.92 11.10
N ILE A 284 -14.04 3.66 10.27
CA ILE A 284 -15.28 4.37 10.62
C ILE A 284 -16.38 4.07 9.59
N ALA A 285 -17.61 4.46 9.89
CA ALA A 285 -18.74 4.29 8.97
C ALA A 285 -19.79 5.41 9.09
N THR A 286 -19.55 6.45 9.91
CA THR A 286 -20.50 7.54 10.14
C THR A 286 -19.86 8.91 9.98
N PRO A 287 -20.65 9.95 9.64
CA PRO A 287 -20.14 11.32 9.46
C PRO A 287 -19.57 11.91 10.76
N GLU A 288 -20.15 11.61 11.91
CA GLU A 288 -19.69 12.08 13.22
C GLU A 288 -18.29 11.48 13.54
N ALA A 289 -18.08 10.22 13.18
CA ALA A 289 -16.78 9.57 13.34
C ALA A 289 -15.71 10.19 12.43
N ALA A 290 -16.08 10.53 11.19
CA ALA A 290 -15.17 11.23 10.27
C ALA A 290 -14.75 12.59 10.84
N GLU A 291 -15.71 13.40 11.31
CA GLU A 291 -15.43 14.70 11.94
C GLU A 291 -14.53 14.55 13.18
N ALA A 292 -14.84 13.59 14.05
CA ALA A 292 -14.09 13.37 15.27
C ALA A 292 -12.61 13.01 15.01
N LEU A 293 -12.33 12.13 14.05
CA LEU A 293 -10.96 11.77 13.67
C LEU A 293 -10.21 12.94 13.00
N ILE A 294 -10.88 13.70 12.14
CA ILE A 294 -10.33 14.87 11.49
C ILE A 294 -9.94 15.92 12.53
N ARG A 295 -10.82 16.21 13.49
CA ARG A 295 -10.55 17.14 14.60
C ARG A 295 -9.43 16.66 15.53
N ALA A 296 -9.25 15.33 15.65
CA ALA A 296 -8.13 14.75 16.38
C ALA A 296 -6.79 14.86 15.64
N GLY A 297 -6.78 15.23 14.35
CA GLY A 297 -5.59 15.47 13.56
C GLY A 297 -5.30 14.42 12.47
N ALA A 298 -6.28 13.57 12.10
CA ALA A 298 -6.10 12.64 10.98
C ALA A 298 -5.99 13.41 9.65
N ASP A 299 -5.00 13.02 8.81
CA ASP A 299 -4.77 13.57 7.47
C ASP A 299 -5.58 12.85 6.38
N CYS A 300 -6.17 11.70 6.72
CA CYS A 300 -7.08 10.93 5.88
C CYS A 300 -7.92 10.02 6.78
N VAL A 301 -9.16 9.73 6.39
CA VAL A 301 -10.05 8.82 7.13
C VAL A 301 -10.36 7.57 6.31
N LYS A 302 -10.34 6.40 6.97
CA LYS A 302 -10.55 5.10 6.35
C LYS A 302 -11.93 4.54 6.74
N VAL A 303 -12.78 4.32 5.73
CA VAL A 303 -14.21 4.01 5.87
C VAL A 303 -14.49 2.56 5.50
N GLY A 304 -15.11 1.82 6.42
CA GLY A 304 -15.55 0.45 6.21
C GLY A 304 -15.61 -0.37 7.49
N ILE A 305 -16.81 -0.62 8.00
CA ILE A 305 -17.07 -1.52 9.15
C ILE A 305 -17.87 -2.71 8.66
N GLY A 306 -17.21 -3.87 8.57
CA GLY A 306 -17.81 -5.14 8.22
C GLY A 306 -18.03 -5.44 6.73
N PRO A 307 -17.56 -4.67 5.71
CA PRO A 307 -17.78 -5.01 4.30
C PRO A 307 -16.78 -6.05 3.75
N GLY A 308 -15.69 -6.35 4.46
CA GLY A 308 -14.67 -7.28 3.99
C GLY A 308 -15.19 -8.72 3.88
N SER A 309 -14.70 -9.47 2.88
CA SER A 309 -15.16 -10.84 2.57
C SER A 309 -14.96 -11.87 3.70
N ILE A 310 -13.98 -11.62 4.58
CA ILE A 310 -13.62 -12.47 5.73
C ILE A 310 -14.04 -11.86 7.07
N CYS A 311 -14.74 -10.71 7.06
CA CYS A 311 -15.17 -10.04 8.25
C CYS A 311 -16.55 -10.57 8.70
N THR A 312 -16.67 -10.92 9.98
CA THR A 312 -17.93 -11.37 10.59
C THR A 312 -18.49 -10.38 11.63
N THR A 313 -17.95 -9.17 11.73
CA THR A 313 -18.41 -8.15 12.69
C THR A 313 -19.89 -7.90 12.58
N ARG A 314 -20.45 -7.82 11.38
CA ARG A 314 -21.89 -7.59 11.16
C ARG A 314 -22.76 -8.74 11.68
N VAL A 315 -22.25 -9.98 11.63
CA VAL A 315 -22.95 -11.17 12.07
C VAL A 315 -22.75 -11.42 13.57
N VAL A 316 -21.53 -11.23 14.07
CA VAL A 316 -21.16 -11.52 15.47
C VAL A 316 -21.57 -10.38 16.40
N ALA A 317 -21.33 -9.14 16.01
CA ALA A 317 -21.61 -7.96 16.83
C ALA A 317 -22.90 -7.23 16.42
N GLY A 318 -23.46 -7.51 15.23
CA GLY A 318 -24.63 -6.82 14.70
C GLY A 318 -24.37 -5.37 14.26
N ILE A 319 -23.09 -5.01 14.02
CA ILE A 319 -22.66 -3.63 13.78
C ILE A 319 -22.11 -3.48 12.35
N GLY A 320 -22.51 -2.41 11.66
CA GLY A 320 -22.01 -2.03 10.35
C GLY A 320 -22.92 -1.08 9.61
N VAL A 321 -22.38 -0.44 8.57
CA VAL A 321 -23.13 0.39 7.63
C VAL A 321 -22.80 -0.11 6.21
N PRO A 322 -23.78 -0.28 5.32
CA PRO A 322 -23.53 -0.64 3.92
C PRO A 322 -22.58 0.35 3.24
N GLN A 323 -21.68 -0.17 2.40
CA GLN A 323 -20.43 0.52 2.09
C GLN A 323 -20.62 1.80 1.27
N VAL A 324 -21.51 1.81 0.28
CA VAL A 324 -21.80 3.02 -0.52
C VAL A 324 -22.31 4.14 0.38
N THR A 325 -23.28 3.84 1.24
CA THR A 325 -23.83 4.80 2.21
C THR A 325 -22.76 5.32 3.17
N ALA A 326 -21.93 4.43 3.72
CA ALA A 326 -20.85 4.81 4.64
C ALA A 326 -19.85 5.77 3.97
N ILE A 327 -19.44 5.46 2.73
CA ILE A 327 -18.50 6.31 1.96
C ILE A 327 -19.12 7.68 1.70
N MET A 328 -20.36 7.74 1.19
CA MET A 328 -21.03 9.00 0.86
C MET A 328 -21.16 9.92 2.07
N GLN A 329 -21.64 9.38 3.19
CA GLN A 329 -21.84 10.15 4.41
C GLN A 329 -20.53 10.65 5.03
N CYS A 330 -19.49 9.82 5.05
CA CYS A 330 -18.19 10.23 5.56
C CYS A 330 -17.51 11.24 4.63
N ALA A 331 -17.63 11.07 3.30
CA ALA A 331 -17.05 11.97 2.32
C ALA A 331 -17.68 13.37 2.36
N GLU A 332 -19.00 13.47 2.56
CA GLU A 332 -19.69 14.75 2.70
C GLU A 332 -19.11 15.62 3.83
N VAL A 333 -18.72 15.00 4.94
CA VAL A 333 -18.08 15.70 6.05
C VAL A 333 -16.61 15.95 5.76
N ALA A 334 -15.87 14.94 5.30
CA ALA A 334 -14.44 15.04 5.07
C ALA A 334 -14.07 16.10 4.02
N ASP A 335 -14.89 16.25 2.97
CA ASP A 335 -14.71 17.27 1.93
C ASP A 335 -14.78 18.69 2.48
N LYS A 336 -15.59 18.98 3.51
CA LYS A 336 -15.65 20.29 4.18
C LYS A 336 -14.31 20.68 4.82
N TYR A 337 -13.50 19.69 5.20
CA TYR A 337 -12.16 19.88 5.77
C TYR A 337 -11.03 19.66 4.75
N GLY A 338 -11.35 19.32 3.51
CA GLY A 338 -10.39 18.96 2.47
C GLY A 338 -9.58 17.68 2.83
N ILE A 339 -10.18 16.75 3.57
CA ILE A 339 -9.56 15.50 4.01
C ILE A 339 -10.02 14.36 3.09
N PRO A 340 -9.09 13.59 2.48
CA PRO A 340 -9.43 12.44 1.64
C PRO A 340 -10.10 11.29 2.44
N VAL A 341 -10.88 10.49 1.72
CA VAL A 341 -11.54 9.29 2.23
C VAL A 341 -11.00 8.06 1.50
N ILE A 342 -10.64 7.02 2.26
CA ILE A 342 -10.32 5.69 1.74
C ILE A 342 -11.54 4.79 1.91
N ALA A 343 -11.99 4.17 0.81
CA ALA A 343 -13.03 3.14 0.82
C ALA A 343 -12.36 1.77 1.08
N ASP A 344 -12.56 1.22 2.29
CA ASP A 344 -11.91 -0.03 2.72
C ASP A 344 -12.91 -1.18 2.80
N GLY A 345 -12.74 -2.16 1.90
CA GLY A 345 -13.49 -3.40 1.86
C GLY A 345 -14.72 -3.39 0.95
N GLY A 346 -15.22 -4.60 0.66
CA GLY A 346 -16.38 -4.83 -0.20
C GLY A 346 -16.09 -4.83 -1.71
N ILE A 347 -14.86 -4.58 -2.13
CA ILE A 347 -14.44 -4.59 -3.55
C ILE A 347 -14.28 -6.03 -4.02
N LYS A 348 -15.10 -6.43 -5.00
CA LYS A 348 -15.10 -7.73 -5.66
C LYS A 348 -14.70 -7.63 -7.12
N TYR A 349 -15.07 -6.55 -7.80
CA TYR A 349 -14.84 -6.27 -9.20
C TYR A 349 -14.31 -4.85 -9.42
N SER A 350 -13.75 -4.58 -10.57
CA SER A 350 -13.30 -3.23 -10.95
C SER A 350 -14.43 -2.19 -10.93
N GLY A 351 -15.67 -2.61 -11.28
CA GLY A 351 -16.85 -1.75 -11.18
C GLY A 351 -17.15 -1.26 -9.78
N ASP A 352 -16.77 -2.02 -8.72
CA ASP A 352 -16.95 -1.58 -7.33
C ASP A 352 -15.97 -0.43 -6.99
N ILE A 353 -14.77 -0.42 -7.61
CA ILE A 353 -13.83 0.70 -7.50
C ILE A 353 -14.44 1.97 -8.07
N VAL A 354 -15.07 1.88 -9.26
CA VAL A 354 -15.76 3.01 -9.91
C VAL A 354 -16.84 3.56 -8.99
N LYS A 355 -17.68 2.66 -8.43
CA LYS A 355 -18.76 3.03 -7.50
C LYS A 355 -18.23 3.62 -6.18
N ALA A 356 -17.14 3.07 -5.63
CA ALA A 356 -16.53 3.57 -4.41
C ALA A 356 -15.99 5.00 -4.57
N ILE A 357 -15.35 5.28 -5.70
CA ILE A 357 -14.84 6.62 -6.03
C ILE A 357 -16.02 7.57 -6.29
N ALA A 358 -17.00 7.19 -7.10
CA ALA A 358 -18.20 7.99 -7.34
C ALA A 358 -18.98 8.29 -6.05
N ALA A 359 -18.96 7.38 -5.06
CA ALA A 359 -19.56 7.61 -3.73
C ALA A 359 -18.77 8.59 -2.85
N GLY A 360 -17.56 9.03 -3.25
CA GLY A 360 -16.79 10.01 -2.51
C GLY A 360 -15.39 9.54 -2.07
N GLY A 361 -15.06 8.26 -2.26
CA GLY A 361 -13.71 7.74 -2.00
C GLY A 361 -12.66 8.38 -2.92
N LYS A 362 -11.47 8.66 -2.39
CA LYS A 362 -10.32 9.08 -3.21
C LYS A 362 -9.39 7.92 -3.52
N VAL A 363 -9.36 6.93 -2.63
CA VAL A 363 -8.54 5.72 -2.74
C VAL A 363 -9.38 4.53 -2.27
N VAL A 364 -9.17 3.36 -2.85
CA VAL A 364 -9.76 2.09 -2.39
C VAL A 364 -8.70 1.22 -1.73
N MET A 365 -9.03 0.61 -0.59
CA MET A 365 -8.19 -0.40 0.04
C MET A 365 -8.71 -1.79 -0.31
N MET A 366 -7.80 -2.65 -0.79
CA MET A 366 -8.13 -4.01 -1.22
C MET A 366 -7.39 -5.05 -0.40
N GLY A 367 -8.12 -6.07 0.09
CA GLY A 367 -7.59 -7.24 0.78
C GLY A 367 -7.71 -8.50 -0.09
N SER A 368 -8.93 -9.05 -0.22
CA SER A 368 -9.19 -10.32 -0.91
C SER A 368 -8.73 -10.32 -2.38
N MET A 369 -8.86 -9.18 -3.06
CA MET A 369 -8.44 -9.04 -4.45
C MET A 369 -6.94 -9.25 -4.64
N LEU A 370 -6.13 -8.89 -3.63
CA LEU A 370 -4.67 -8.96 -3.66
C LEU A 370 -4.11 -10.18 -2.91
N ALA A 371 -4.88 -10.79 -2.00
CA ALA A 371 -4.44 -11.92 -1.19
C ALA A 371 -4.03 -13.14 -2.02
N GLY A 372 -4.60 -13.32 -3.22
CA GLY A 372 -4.27 -14.41 -4.17
C GLY A 372 -3.01 -14.16 -5.01
N CYS A 373 -2.40 -12.98 -4.92
CA CYS A 373 -1.24 -12.64 -5.76
C CYS A 373 0.07 -13.24 -5.23
N ASP A 374 1.06 -13.38 -6.11
CA ASP A 374 2.39 -13.91 -5.80
C ASP A 374 3.09 -13.19 -4.65
N GLU A 375 2.90 -11.87 -4.59
CA GLU A 375 3.57 -10.99 -3.65
C GLU A 375 2.93 -10.98 -2.25
N ALA A 376 1.71 -11.50 -2.11
CA ALA A 376 1.06 -11.64 -0.81
C ALA A 376 1.79 -12.69 0.06
N PRO A 377 1.94 -12.45 1.38
CA PRO A 377 2.69 -13.34 2.28
C PRO A 377 1.94 -14.63 2.64
N GLY A 378 0.64 -14.73 2.36
CA GLY A 378 -0.14 -15.94 2.60
C GLY A 378 0.47 -17.19 1.93
N GLU A 379 0.47 -18.32 2.63
CA GLU A 379 1.00 -19.59 2.12
C GLU A 379 0.22 -20.04 0.88
N THR A 380 0.93 -20.68 -0.07
CA THR A 380 0.31 -21.28 -1.25
C THR A 380 -0.09 -22.71 -0.94
N GLU A 381 -1.35 -23.04 -1.20
CA GLU A 381 -1.92 -24.39 -1.02
C GLU A 381 -2.40 -24.96 -2.36
N VAL A 382 -2.26 -26.27 -2.53
CA VAL A 382 -2.89 -26.98 -3.65
C VAL A 382 -4.11 -27.74 -3.12
N TYR A 383 -5.27 -27.44 -3.68
CA TYR A 383 -6.52 -28.09 -3.34
C TYR A 383 -7.31 -28.47 -4.60
N GLN A 384 -7.72 -29.72 -4.71
CA GLN A 384 -8.43 -30.24 -5.90
C GLN A 384 -7.71 -29.91 -7.23
N GLY A 385 -6.36 -29.99 -7.24
CA GLY A 385 -5.55 -29.73 -8.42
C GLY A 385 -5.40 -28.24 -8.82
N ARG A 386 -5.92 -27.31 -8.01
CA ARG A 386 -5.80 -25.86 -8.21
C ARG A 386 -4.98 -25.21 -7.09
N GLN A 387 -4.30 -24.13 -7.44
CA GLN A 387 -3.54 -23.32 -6.46
C GLN A 387 -4.43 -22.30 -5.79
N PHE A 388 -4.23 -22.15 -4.51
CA PHE A 388 -4.89 -21.16 -3.63
C PHE A 388 -3.84 -20.49 -2.74
N LYS A 389 -4.18 -19.34 -2.18
CA LYS A 389 -3.41 -18.71 -1.11
C LYS A 389 -4.24 -18.58 0.14
N VAL A 390 -3.61 -18.82 1.28
CA VAL A 390 -4.24 -18.61 2.60
C VAL A 390 -4.57 -17.14 2.76
N TYR A 391 -5.81 -16.88 3.18
CA TYR A 391 -6.31 -15.53 3.44
C TYR A 391 -7.13 -15.54 4.72
N ARG A 392 -6.83 -14.63 5.66
CA ARG A 392 -7.54 -14.55 6.93
C ARG A 392 -7.83 -13.13 7.36
N GLY A 393 -8.95 -12.97 8.10
CA GLY A 393 -9.30 -11.73 8.76
C GLY A 393 -8.38 -11.41 9.93
N MET A 394 -8.10 -10.13 10.16
CA MET A 394 -7.35 -9.69 11.35
C MET A 394 -8.13 -9.98 12.65
N GLY A 395 -9.46 -10.18 12.58
CA GLY A 395 -10.31 -10.65 13.67
C GLY A 395 -10.46 -12.17 13.75
N SER A 396 -9.75 -12.95 12.92
CA SER A 396 -9.72 -14.41 13.04
C SER A 396 -8.95 -14.86 14.27
N LEU A 397 -9.21 -16.08 14.72
CA LEU A 397 -8.57 -16.61 15.91
C LEU A 397 -7.04 -16.66 15.75
N GLY A 398 -6.54 -17.14 14.61
CA GLY A 398 -5.10 -17.24 14.33
C GLY A 398 -4.42 -15.88 14.21
N ALA A 399 -5.06 -14.86 13.63
CA ALA A 399 -4.51 -13.52 13.57
C ALA A 399 -4.47 -12.88 14.97
N MET A 400 -5.54 -13.04 15.77
CA MET A 400 -5.62 -12.51 17.13
C MET A 400 -4.58 -13.16 18.06
N GLN A 401 -4.30 -14.44 17.89
CA GLN A 401 -3.26 -15.14 18.66
C GLN A 401 -1.84 -14.63 18.33
N LYS A 402 -1.62 -14.16 17.10
CA LYS A 402 -0.33 -13.61 16.65
C LYS A 402 -0.11 -12.15 17.01
N GLY A 403 -1.15 -11.37 17.41
CA GLY A 403 -0.95 -9.98 17.84
C GLY A 403 -2.07 -8.99 17.53
N SER A 404 -3.10 -9.35 16.72
CA SER A 404 -4.15 -8.39 16.32
C SER A 404 -5.29 -8.18 17.35
N ARG A 405 -5.12 -8.63 18.60
CA ARG A 405 -6.12 -8.52 19.68
C ARG A 405 -6.49 -7.07 20.00
N ASP A 406 -5.53 -6.16 19.92
CA ASP A 406 -5.70 -4.74 20.21
C ASP A 406 -6.65 -4.07 19.22
N ARG A 407 -6.66 -4.50 17.95
CA ARG A 407 -7.59 -4.03 16.93
C ARG A 407 -9.06 -4.21 17.34
N TYR A 408 -9.34 -5.29 18.11
CA TYR A 408 -10.68 -5.69 18.56
C TYR A 408 -10.88 -5.48 20.07
N PHE A 409 -10.03 -4.69 20.74
CA PHE A 409 -10.10 -4.38 22.16
C PHE A 409 -10.11 -5.61 23.10
N GLN A 410 -9.44 -6.70 22.68
CA GLN A 410 -9.43 -7.98 23.41
C GLN A 410 -8.05 -8.35 23.99
N GLN A 411 -7.16 -7.37 24.23
CA GLN A 411 -5.80 -7.62 24.72
C GLN A 411 -5.76 -8.42 26.03
N ASN A 412 -6.70 -8.14 26.94
CA ASN A 412 -6.76 -8.73 28.29
C ASN A 412 -7.73 -9.92 28.40
N ASN A 413 -8.36 -10.33 27.31
CA ASN A 413 -9.33 -11.40 27.33
C ASN A 413 -8.66 -12.77 27.45
N LYS A 414 -9.07 -13.58 28.42
CA LYS A 414 -8.62 -14.98 28.57
C LYS A 414 -9.12 -15.86 27.41
N LYS A 415 -10.32 -15.60 26.91
CA LYS A 415 -10.93 -16.27 25.77
C LYS A 415 -11.31 -15.23 24.72
N LEU A 416 -10.87 -15.47 23.48
CA LEU A 416 -11.12 -14.56 22.36
C LEU A 416 -12.49 -14.81 21.75
N VAL A 417 -13.13 -13.73 21.27
CA VAL A 417 -14.34 -13.76 20.45
C VAL A 417 -13.94 -13.27 19.05
N PRO A 418 -13.78 -14.17 18.07
CA PRO A 418 -13.34 -13.77 16.73
C PRO A 418 -14.46 -13.02 15.98
N GLU A 419 -14.06 -12.00 15.24
CA GLU A 419 -14.88 -11.23 14.30
C GLU A 419 -14.39 -11.36 12.86
N GLY A 420 -13.79 -12.49 12.53
CA GLY A 420 -13.29 -12.82 11.21
C GLY A 420 -13.01 -14.31 11.08
N VAL A 421 -12.95 -14.76 9.83
CA VAL A 421 -12.69 -16.16 9.48
C VAL A 421 -11.33 -16.32 8.80
N GLU A 422 -10.88 -17.55 8.74
CA GLU A 422 -9.71 -17.99 7.96
C GLU A 422 -10.19 -18.82 6.78
N GLY A 423 -9.59 -18.61 5.63
CA GLY A 423 -9.95 -19.30 4.40
C GLY A 423 -8.84 -19.22 3.38
N ARG A 424 -9.18 -19.47 2.14
CA ARG A 424 -8.28 -19.40 1.00
C ARG A 424 -8.95 -18.70 -0.17
N VAL A 425 -8.15 -18.04 -0.99
CA VAL A 425 -8.57 -17.40 -2.23
C VAL A 425 -7.85 -18.04 -3.41
N PRO A 426 -8.46 -18.08 -4.61
CA PRO A 426 -7.78 -18.55 -5.80
C PRO A 426 -6.46 -17.79 -6.04
N TYR A 427 -5.43 -18.52 -6.45
CA TYR A 427 -4.18 -17.93 -6.90
C TYR A 427 -4.39 -17.12 -8.19
N LYS A 428 -3.78 -15.94 -8.26
CA LYS A 428 -4.01 -14.94 -9.31
C LYS A 428 -2.76 -14.54 -10.11
N GLY A 429 -1.58 -15.11 -9.78
CA GLY A 429 -0.31 -14.68 -10.38
C GLY A 429 0.18 -13.33 -9.86
N ALA A 430 0.93 -12.61 -10.67
CA ALA A 430 1.54 -11.33 -10.28
C ALA A 430 0.49 -10.24 -9.99
N VAL A 431 0.74 -9.41 -8.98
CA VAL A 431 -0.15 -8.31 -8.62
C VAL A 431 -0.32 -7.29 -9.73
N SER A 432 0.70 -7.09 -10.57
CA SER A 432 0.65 -6.18 -11.72
C SER A 432 -0.51 -6.50 -12.68
N GLU A 433 -0.75 -7.80 -12.95
CA GLU A 433 -1.87 -8.23 -13.79
C GLU A 433 -3.23 -7.89 -13.15
N THR A 434 -3.35 -8.13 -11.85
CA THR A 434 -4.57 -7.78 -11.11
C THR A 434 -4.82 -6.27 -11.14
N ILE A 435 -3.80 -5.44 -10.87
CA ILE A 435 -3.92 -3.99 -10.91
C ILE A 435 -4.23 -3.49 -12.32
N TYR A 436 -3.59 -4.06 -13.34
CA TYR A 436 -3.88 -3.72 -14.73
C TYR A 436 -5.36 -3.90 -15.08
N GLN A 437 -5.94 -5.07 -14.72
CA GLN A 437 -7.37 -5.34 -14.96
C GLN A 437 -8.28 -4.41 -14.15
N MET A 438 -7.95 -4.15 -12.87
CA MET A 438 -8.74 -3.26 -12.03
C MET A 438 -8.72 -1.82 -12.55
N MET A 439 -7.56 -1.31 -12.94
CA MET A 439 -7.41 0.05 -13.48
C MET A 439 -8.02 0.16 -14.89
N GLY A 440 -7.95 -0.89 -15.70
CA GLY A 440 -8.66 -0.97 -16.97
C GLY A 440 -10.17 -0.80 -16.81
N GLY A 441 -10.77 -1.51 -15.83
CA GLY A 441 -12.19 -1.34 -15.52
C GLY A 441 -12.54 0.04 -14.96
N LEU A 442 -11.68 0.63 -14.13
CA LEU A 442 -11.87 2.01 -13.65
C LEU A 442 -11.84 3.01 -14.82
N ARG A 443 -10.86 2.89 -15.73
CA ARG A 443 -10.77 3.73 -16.94
C ARG A 443 -12.02 3.62 -17.79
N SER A 444 -12.54 2.40 -18.00
CA SER A 444 -13.79 2.19 -18.74
C SER A 444 -14.98 2.88 -18.06
N GLY A 445 -15.12 2.72 -16.74
CA GLY A 445 -16.17 3.36 -15.96
C GLY A 445 -16.12 4.90 -16.03
N MET A 446 -14.92 5.48 -15.97
CA MET A 446 -14.70 6.92 -16.14
C MET A 446 -15.08 7.38 -17.55
N GLY A 447 -14.71 6.61 -18.57
CA GLY A 447 -15.12 6.88 -19.95
C GLY A 447 -16.65 6.89 -20.11
N TYR A 448 -17.37 5.91 -19.54
CA TYR A 448 -18.84 5.89 -19.56
C TYR A 448 -19.49 7.06 -18.80
N CYS A 449 -18.83 7.57 -17.77
CA CYS A 449 -19.34 8.70 -16.97
C CYS A 449 -18.88 10.07 -17.50
N GLY A 450 -18.07 10.14 -18.56
CA GLY A 450 -17.50 11.39 -19.08
C GLY A 450 -16.58 12.10 -18.08
N ALA A 451 -15.84 11.33 -17.27
CA ALA A 451 -14.97 11.85 -16.23
C ALA A 451 -13.48 11.76 -16.66
N HIS A 452 -12.80 12.90 -16.79
CA HIS A 452 -11.40 12.98 -17.18
C HIS A 452 -10.43 12.60 -16.05
N ASN A 453 -10.87 12.73 -14.80
CA ASN A 453 -10.07 12.49 -13.61
C ASN A 453 -10.94 11.98 -12.45
N ILE A 454 -10.27 11.55 -11.37
CA ILE A 454 -10.93 11.01 -10.17
C ILE A 454 -11.91 12.02 -9.54
N GLU A 455 -11.60 13.32 -9.55
CA GLU A 455 -12.47 14.34 -8.96
C GLU A 455 -13.76 14.54 -9.76
N GLU A 456 -13.69 14.48 -11.07
CA GLU A 456 -14.90 14.55 -11.93
C GLU A 456 -15.79 13.32 -11.74
N LEU A 457 -15.19 12.11 -11.61
CA LEU A 457 -15.96 10.91 -11.30
C LEU A 457 -16.69 11.03 -9.95
N ARG A 458 -16.05 11.60 -8.94
CA ARG A 458 -16.65 11.82 -7.62
C ARG A 458 -17.80 12.81 -7.63
N THR A 459 -17.70 13.89 -8.39
CA THR A 459 -18.59 15.05 -8.30
C THR A 459 -19.71 15.07 -9.33
N ARG A 460 -19.52 14.41 -10.47
CA ARG A 460 -20.47 14.45 -11.59
C ARG A 460 -21.31 13.19 -11.76
N SER A 461 -20.84 12.05 -11.24
CA SER A 461 -21.53 10.76 -11.40
C SER A 461 -22.87 10.71 -10.69
N LYS A 462 -23.82 9.99 -11.27
CA LYS A 462 -25.15 9.76 -10.73
C LYS A 462 -25.36 8.26 -10.52
N PHE A 463 -25.97 7.91 -9.41
CA PHE A 463 -26.36 6.54 -9.11
C PHE A 463 -27.82 6.27 -9.45
N VAL A 464 -28.10 5.06 -9.89
CA VAL A 464 -29.43 4.46 -9.89
C VAL A 464 -29.43 3.26 -8.94
N ARG A 465 -30.48 3.13 -8.14
CA ARG A 465 -30.71 1.94 -7.33
C ARG A 465 -31.25 0.82 -8.19
N ILE A 466 -30.78 -0.39 -7.96
CA ILE A 466 -31.26 -1.59 -8.65
C ILE A 466 -31.90 -2.58 -7.66
N THR A 467 -32.71 -3.46 -8.18
CA THR A 467 -33.30 -4.58 -7.44
C THR A 467 -32.41 -5.82 -7.53
N SER A 468 -32.74 -6.86 -6.77
CA SER A 468 -32.08 -8.16 -6.90
C SER A 468 -32.18 -8.74 -8.33
N ALA A 469 -33.25 -8.41 -9.07
CA ALA A 469 -33.41 -8.78 -10.47
C ALA A 469 -32.41 -7.99 -11.35
N GLY A 470 -32.23 -6.70 -11.11
CA GLY A 470 -31.24 -5.88 -11.80
C GLY A 470 -29.80 -6.30 -11.50
N LEU A 471 -29.52 -6.77 -10.27
CA LEU A 471 -28.22 -7.36 -9.95
C LEU A 471 -27.98 -8.65 -10.78
N LYS A 472 -28.97 -9.53 -10.86
CA LYS A 472 -28.87 -10.75 -11.68
C LYS A 472 -28.68 -10.44 -13.17
N GLU A 473 -29.40 -9.43 -13.70
CA GLU A 473 -29.24 -8.92 -15.07
C GLU A 473 -27.84 -8.37 -15.34
N SER A 474 -27.17 -7.82 -14.32
CA SER A 474 -25.82 -7.24 -14.43
C SER A 474 -24.71 -8.29 -14.59
N HIS A 475 -25.00 -9.55 -14.31
CA HIS A 475 -24.07 -10.67 -14.48
C HIS A 475 -24.43 -11.47 -15.74
N PRO A 476 -23.47 -12.17 -16.39
CA PRO A 476 -23.77 -13.10 -17.46
C PRO A 476 -24.85 -14.11 -17.02
N HIS A 477 -25.92 -14.19 -17.77
CA HIS A 477 -27.07 -15.08 -17.50
C HIS A 477 -27.51 -15.79 -18.78
N ASP A 478 -28.20 -16.90 -18.63
CA ASP A 478 -28.72 -17.74 -19.72
C ASP A 478 -27.65 -18.27 -20.70
N ILE A 479 -26.37 -18.34 -20.24
CA ILE A 479 -25.25 -18.90 -20.98
C ILE A 479 -24.37 -19.77 -20.07
N TYR A 480 -23.63 -20.69 -20.68
CA TYR A 480 -22.52 -21.39 -20.03
C TYR A 480 -21.21 -20.72 -20.40
N ILE A 481 -20.45 -20.21 -19.41
CA ILE A 481 -19.12 -19.63 -19.65
C ILE A 481 -18.16 -20.76 -20.02
N THR A 482 -17.67 -20.77 -21.25
CA THR A 482 -16.70 -21.76 -21.75
C THR A 482 -15.26 -21.27 -21.62
N LYS A 483 -15.05 -19.95 -21.50
CA LYS A 483 -13.76 -19.31 -21.28
C LYS A 483 -13.94 -18.14 -20.34
N GLU A 484 -13.30 -18.21 -19.17
CA GLU A 484 -13.32 -17.12 -18.19
C GLU A 484 -12.56 -15.87 -18.71
N ALA A 485 -13.09 -14.69 -18.41
CA ALA A 485 -12.39 -13.44 -18.65
C ALA A 485 -11.40 -13.17 -17.47
N PRO A 486 -10.25 -12.53 -17.72
CA PRO A 486 -9.25 -12.30 -16.66
C PRO A 486 -9.74 -11.37 -15.54
N ASN A 487 -10.81 -10.63 -15.78
CA ASN A 487 -11.41 -9.65 -14.86
C ASN A 487 -12.82 -10.04 -14.36
N TYR A 488 -13.29 -11.25 -14.71
CA TYR A 488 -14.59 -11.75 -14.27
C TYR A 488 -14.55 -13.23 -13.92
N THR A 489 -14.98 -13.56 -12.70
CA THR A 489 -15.22 -14.93 -12.22
C THR A 489 -16.61 -15.01 -11.60
N MET A 490 -17.32 -16.15 -11.77
CA MET A 490 -18.68 -16.30 -11.21
C MET A 490 -18.71 -16.37 -9.68
N ASN A 491 -17.60 -16.76 -9.04
CA ASN A 491 -17.42 -16.81 -7.59
C ASN A 491 -16.07 -16.17 -7.27
N PRO A 492 -16.03 -14.84 -7.11
CA PRO A 492 -14.79 -14.10 -6.80
C PRO A 492 -14.27 -14.38 -5.39
#